data_28cb99166430e79b8bfd86ce85beb397
#
_entry.id   28cb99166430e79b8bfd86ce85beb397
#
_cell.length_a   1.000
_cell.length_b   1.000
_cell.length_c   1.000
_cell.angle_alpha   90.00
_cell.angle_beta   90.00
_cell.angle_gamma   90.00
#
_symmetry.space_group_name_H-M   'P 1'
#
loop_
_entity.id
_entity.type
_entity.pdbx_description
1 polymer ?
#
loop_
_entity_poly.entity_id
_entity_poly.type
_entity_poly.pdbx_seq_one_letter_code
_entity_poly.pdbx_strand_id
1 'polypeptide(L)'
;SSSLGVTSFGIRVFSTSSVSHVAIYLGENNVAEATGAGVQIVSLKKAMKHSDKLFVLRVPDLTPQQATEITAFANKIKDSGYNYRGIVEFIPFMVTRQMCSLNPFSEDFRQQCVSGLAKAQLSSVGEGDKKSWFCSEFVTDAFAKAGHPLTLAQSGWISPADLMHMRIGDVSAFKPETQLQYVGHLKPGIYIKAGRFVGLTQ
;
A
#
# COMPACT_ATOMS: atom_id res chain seq x y z
N SER A 1 -21.24 4.97 5.56
CA SER A 1 -20.72 4.85 4.19
C SER A 1 -19.95 6.09 3.71
N SER A 2 -20.00 7.24 4.43
CA SER A 2 -19.32 8.48 4.04
C SER A 2 -17.85 8.56 4.48
N SER A 3 -17.42 7.82 5.49
CA SER A 3 -16.05 7.86 6.00
C SER A 3 -14.99 7.26 5.05
N LEU A 4 -15.34 6.23 4.30
CA LEU A 4 -14.44 5.63 3.30
C LEU A 4 -14.13 6.58 2.14
N GLY A 5 -15.09 7.41 1.74
CA GLY A 5 -14.90 8.40 0.67
C GLY A 5 -13.93 9.51 1.07
N VAL A 6 -14.03 10.02 2.29
CA VAL A 6 -13.22 11.14 2.79
C VAL A 6 -11.77 10.70 3.01
N THR A 7 -11.53 9.54 3.63
CA THR A 7 -10.17 9.02 3.84
C THR A 7 -9.47 8.67 2.53
N SER A 8 -10.17 8.02 1.58
CA SER A 8 -9.61 7.72 0.25
C SER A 8 -9.31 9.00 -0.54
N PHE A 9 -10.16 10.01 -0.47
CA PHE A 9 -9.92 11.30 -1.11
C PHE A 9 -8.71 12.00 -0.50
N GLY A 10 -8.61 12.04 0.84
CA GLY A 10 -7.47 12.61 1.55
C GLY A 10 -6.15 11.95 1.15
N ILE A 11 -6.07 10.62 1.13
CA ILE A 11 -4.87 9.89 0.71
C ILE A 11 -4.49 10.23 -0.74
N ARG A 12 -5.45 10.29 -1.66
CA ARG A 12 -5.19 10.65 -3.07
C ARG A 12 -4.66 12.07 -3.23
N VAL A 13 -5.25 13.04 -2.54
CA VAL A 13 -4.83 14.45 -2.61
C VAL A 13 -3.42 14.63 -2.06
N PHE A 14 -3.13 14.07 -0.89
CA PHE A 14 -1.83 14.25 -0.23
C PHE A 14 -0.71 13.35 -0.81
N SER A 15 -1.04 12.18 -1.37
CA SER A 15 -0.03 11.32 -2.02
C SER A 15 0.27 11.69 -3.46
N THR A 16 -0.47 12.62 -4.07
CA THR A 16 -0.44 12.91 -5.52
C THR A 16 -0.59 11.66 -6.40
N SER A 17 -1.16 10.60 -5.84
CA SER A 17 -1.30 9.29 -6.47
C SER A 17 -2.76 8.94 -6.73
N SER A 18 -3.01 8.24 -7.82
CA SER A 18 -4.32 7.63 -8.10
C SER A 18 -4.61 6.40 -7.24
N VAL A 19 -3.63 5.93 -6.44
CA VAL A 19 -3.75 4.75 -5.57
C VAL A 19 -3.98 5.19 -4.13
N SER A 20 -5.11 4.80 -3.55
CA SER A 20 -5.51 5.17 -2.19
C SER A 20 -5.72 3.96 -1.27
N HIS A 21 -5.65 2.74 -1.80
CA HIS A 21 -5.89 1.52 -1.05
C HIS A 21 -5.08 0.37 -1.60
N VAL A 22 -4.69 -0.55 -0.72
CA VAL A 22 -3.99 -1.79 -1.04
C VAL A 22 -4.55 -2.91 -0.16
N ALA A 23 -4.55 -4.13 -0.69
CA ALA A 23 -5.04 -5.33 -0.01
C ALA A 23 -4.22 -6.55 -0.44
N ILE A 24 -4.31 -7.64 0.29
CA ILE A 24 -3.64 -8.92 -0.01
C ILE A 24 -4.67 -9.93 -0.52
N TYR A 25 -4.43 -10.50 -1.69
CA TYR A 25 -5.18 -11.66 -2.15
C TYR A 25 -4.63 -12.94 -1.51
N LEU A 26 -5.47 -13.62 -0.74
CA LEU A 26 -5.11 -14.82 0.03
C LEU A 26 -5.37 -16.12 -0.72
N GLY A 27 -5.89 -16.06 -1.94
CA GLY A 27 -6.37 -17.23 -2.67
C GLY A 27 -7.86 -17.50 -2.44
N GLU A 28 -8.42 -18.45 -3.19
CA GLU A 28 -9.80 -18.93 -3.05
C GLU A 28 -10.85 -17.80 -2.98
N ASN A 29 -10.68 -16.78 -3.78
CA ASN A 29 -11.55 -15.60 -3.82
C ASN A 29 -11.56 -14.76 -2.53
N ASN A 30 -10.58 -14.91 -1.63
CA ASN A 30 -10.46 -14.17 -0.38
C ASN A 30 -9.43 -13.03 -0.50
N VAL A 31 -9.78 -11.87 0.05
CA VAL A 31 -8.95 -10.68 0.12
C VAL A 31 -8.90 -10.19 1.56
N ALA A 32 -7.69 -10.01 2.10
CA ALA A 32 -7.49 -9.36 3.38
C ALA A 32 -7.18 -7.88 3.17
N GLU A 33 -7.88 -7.01 3.89
CA GLU A 33 -7.75 -5.56 3.77
C GLU A 33 -7.95 -4.86 5.12
N ALA A 34 -7.28 -3.73 5.33
CA ALA A 34 -7.55 -2.81 6.43
C ALA A 34 -8.32 -1.60 5.88
N THR A 35 -9.52 -1.37 6.39
CA THR A 35 -10.43 -0.29 5.99
C THR A 35 -10.90 0.47 7.21
N GLY A 36 -11.68 1.54 7.04
CA GLY A 36 -12.29 2.25 8.17
C GLY A 36 -13.13 1.39 9.13
N ALA A 37 -13.51 0.18 8.71
CA ALA A 37 -14.16 -0.82 9.56
C ALA A 37 -13.18 -1.75 10.31
N GLY A 38 -11.86 -1.53 10.13
CA GLY A 38 -10.80 -2.38 10.68
C GLY A 38 -10.26 -3.39 9.66
N VAL A 39 -9.51 -4.36 10.15
CA VAL A 39 -8.95 -5.46 9.34
C VAL A 39 -10.03 -6.51 9.08
N GLN A 40 -10.27 -6.83 7.82
CA GLN A 40 -11.29 -7.80 7.43
C GLN A 40 -10.81 -8.71 6.30
N ILE A 41 -11.41 -9.91 6.23
CA ILE A 41 -11.25 -10.82 5.09
C ILE A 41 -12.60 -10.87 4.38
N VAL A 42 -12.58 -10.49 3.11
CA VAL A 42 -13.79 -10.36 2.29
C VAL A 42 -13.62 -11.07 0.95
N SER A 43 -14.71 -11.34 0.23
CA SER A 43 -14.60 -11.87 -1.12
C SER A 43 -13.99 -10.84 -2.09
N LEU A 44 -13.24 -11.30 -3.09
CA LEU A 44 -12.68 -10.45 -4.14
C LEU A 44 -13.75 -9.58 -4.80
N LYS A 45 -14.94 -10.14 -5.03
CA LYS A 45 -16.10 -9.40 -5.57
C LYS A 45 -16.50 -8.22 -4.68
N LYS A 46 -16.48 -8.41 -3.35
CA LYS A 46 -16.79 -7.34 -2.38
C LYS A 46 -15.69 -6.28 -2.38
N ALA A 47 -14.40 -6.69 -2.33
CA ALA A 47 -13.27 -5.76 -2.40
C ALA A 47 -13.28 -4.92 -3.70
N MET A 48 -13.60 -5.54 -4.83
CA MET A 48 -13.69 -4.85 -6.12
C MET A 48 -14.85 -3.85 -6.22
N LYS A 49 -15.91 -4.00 -5.46
CA LYS A 49 -17.13 -3.16 -5.58
C LYS A 49 -16.84 -1.67 -5.32
N HIS A 50 -15.92 -1.39 -4.42
CA HIS A 50 -15.60 -0.03 -3.98
C HIS A 50 -14.43 0.62 -4.74
N SER A 51 -13.90 -0.04 -5.78
CA SER A 51 -12.77 0.45 -6.56
C SER A 51 -13.19 0.78 -7.99
N ASP A 52 -12.82 1.97 -8.47
CA ASP A 52 -13.00 2.34 -9.89
C ASP A 52 -11.91 1.75 -10.77
N LYS A 53 -10.74 1.52 -10.20
CA LYS A 53 -9.54 0.98 -10.85
C LYS A 53 -8.88 0.00 -9.91
N LEU A 54 -8.53 -1.19 -10.41
CA LEU A 54 -7.84 -2.21 -9.63
C LEU A 54 -6.81 -2.91 -10.52
N PHE A 55 -5.59 -2.97 -10.03
CA PHE A 55 -4.48 -3.70 -10.67
C PHE A 55 -3.85 -4.66 -9.66
N VAL A 56 -3.12 -5.63 -10.18
CA VAL A 56 -2.45 -6.66 -9.41
C VAL A 56 -0.95 -6.50 -9.51
N LEU A 57 -0.31 -6.47 -8.37
CA LEU A 57 1.12 -6.65 -8.20
C LEU A 57 1.38 -8.02 -7.58
N ARG A 58 2.39 -8.71 -8.05
CA ARG A 58 2.82 -10.01 -7.53
C ARG A 58 4.16 -9.84 -6.82
N VAL A 59 4.27 -10.45 -5.65
CA VAL A 59 5.54 -10.64 -4.97
C VAL A 59 6.19 -11.88 -5.58
N PRO A 60 7.36 -11.75 -6.24
CA PRO A 60 8.07 -12.90 -6.77
C PRO A 60 8.64 -13.76 -5.63
N ASP A 61 8.93 -15.01 -5.95
CA ASP A 61 9.66 -15.96 -5.07
C ASP A 61 9.02 -16.19 -3.69
N LEU A 62 7.73 -15.87 -3.54
CA LEU A 62 6.97 -16.14 -2.30
C LEU A 62 6.75 -17.65 -2.18
N THR A 63 7.28 -18.24 -1.10
CA THR A 63 7.09 -19.67 -0.83
C THR A 63 5.68 -19.99 -0.33
N PRO A 64 5.20 -21.24 -0.49
CA PRO A 64 3.91 -21.67 0.08
C PRO A 64 3.83 -21.49 1.60
N GLN A 65 4.94 -21.69 2.31
CA GLN A 65 5.03 -21.47 3.74
C GLN A 65 4.80 -19.99 4.09
N GLN A 66 5.49 -19.08 3.41
CA GLN A 66 5.31 -17.63 3.61
C GLN A 66 3.88 -17.18 3.30
N ALA A 67 3.27 -17.70 2.23
CA ALA A 67 1.87 -17.43 1.92
C ALA A 67 0.93 -17.91 3.04
N THR A 68 1.22 -19.06 3.65
CA THR A 68 0.48 -19.57 4.82
C THR A 68 0.65 -18.67 6.03
N GLU A 69 1.86 -18.19 6.31
CA GLU A 69 2.14 -17.26 7.41
C GLU A 69 1.46 -15.90 7.22
N ILE A 70 1.43 -15.36 5.99
CA ILE A 70 0.67 -14.15 5.65
C ILE A 70 -0.83 -14.35 5.96
N THR A 71 -1.38 -15.49 5.54
CA THR A 71 -2.78 -15.84 5.78
C THR A 71 -3.07 -15.98 7.27
N ALA A 72 -2.18 -16.66 8.01
CA ALA A 72 -2.29 -16.82 9.46
C ALA A 72 -2.22 -15.47 10.18
N PHE A 73 -1.32 -14.57 9.77
CA PHE A 73 -1.24 -13.22 10.32
C PHE A 73 -2.52 -12.43 10.06
N ALA A 74 -3.04 -12.44 8.82
CA ALA A 74 -4.29 -11.76 8.48
C ALA A 74 -5.48 -12.26 9.32
N ASN A 75 -5.58 -13.58 9.53
CA ASN A 75 -6.62 -14.17 10.39
C ASN A 75 -6.44 -13.79 11.87
N LYS A 76 -5.19 -13.75 12.37
CA LYS A 76 -4.89 -13.39 13.77
C LYS A 76 -5.31 -11.96 14.11
N ILE A 77 -5.14 -11.01 13.17
CA ILE A 77 -5.46 -9.59 13.39
C ILE A 77 -6.80 -9.17 12.79
N LYS A 78 -7.55 -10.12 12.25
CA LYS A 78 -8.92 -9.89 11.79
C LYS A 78 -9.73 -9.26 12.92
N ASP A 79 -10.60 -8.31 12.58
CA ASP A 79 -11.42 -7.51 13.48
C ASP A 79 -10.63 -6.50 14.36
N SER A 80 -9.31 -6.36 14.14
CA SER A 80 -8.51 -5.28 14.73
C SER A 80 -8.92 -3.92 14.17
N GLY A 81 -8.68 -2.85 14.94
CA GLY A 81 -9.09 -1.49 14.59
C GLY A 81 -8.36 -0.91 13.36
N TYR A 82 -8.88 0.21 12.86
CA TYR A 82 -8.24 0.99 11.82
C TYR A 82 -7.41 2.12 12.42
N ASN A 83 -6.17 2.27 11.97
CA ASN A 83 -5.22 3.25 12.51
C ASN A 83 -5.46 4.65 11.91
N TYR A 84 -6.55 5.31 12.31
CA TYR A 84 -6.83 6.69 11.90
C TYR A 84 -5.78 7.67 12.39
N ARG A 85 -5.26 7.48 13.60
CA ARG A 85 -4.22 8.34 14.18
C ARG A 85 -2.96 8.30 13.33
N GLY A 86 -2.49 7.11 12.97
CA GLY A 86 -1.33 6.95 12.09
C GLY A 86 -1.51 7.67 10.75
N ILE A 87 -2.71 7.67 10.16
CA ILE A 87 -2.99 8.42 8.92
C ILE A 87 -2.87 9.93 9.14
N VAL A 88 -3.41 10.47 10.24
CA VAL A 88 -3.34 11.91 10.53
C VAL A 88 -1.88 12.34 10.77
N GLU A 89 -1.12 11.55 11.50
CA GLU A 89 0.31 11.79 11.75
C GLU A 89 1.15 11.65 10.46
N PHE A 90 0.69 10.85 9.50
CA PHE A 90 1.35 10.62 8.23
C PHE A 90 1.17 11.78 7.21
N ILE A 91 0.10 12.58 7.32
CA ILE A 91 -0.20 13.67 6.38
C ILE A 91 0.93 14.71 6.28
N PRO A 92 1.47 15.29 7.37
CA PRO A 92 2.57 16.25 7.27
C PRO A 92 3.80 15.67 6.57
N PHE A 93 4.14 14.42 6.85
CA PHE A 93 5.23 13.71 6.19
C PHE A 93 4.98 13.58 4.68
N MET A 94 3.76 13.24 4.26
CA MET A 94 3.41 13.13 2.84
C MET A 94 3.60 14.45 2.08
N VAL A 95 3.35 15.57 2.72
CA VAL A 95 3.56 16.91 2.15
C VAL A 95 5.05 17.23 2.05
N THR A 96 5.79 17.07 3.16
CA THR A 96 7.22 17.46 3.20
C THR A 96 8.11 16.56 2.34
N ARG A 97 7.82 15.26 2.23
CA ARG A 97 8.61 14.34 1.41
C ARG A 97 8.58 14.67 -0.08
N GLN A 98 7.58 15.43 -0.55
CA GLN A 98 7.56 15.89 -1.95
C GLN A 98 8.78 16.75 -2.27
N MET A 99 9.35 17.46 -1.29
CA MET A 99 10.59 18.22 -1.46
C MET A 99 11.77 17.33 -1.87
N CYS A 100 11.81 16.08 -1.39
CA CYS A 100 12.82 15.10 -1.79
C CYS A 100 12.70 14.68 -3.27
N SER A 101 11.51 14.82 -3.85
CA SER A 101 11.23 14.48 -5.26
C SER A 101 11.59 15.60 -6.24
N LEU A 102 11.82 16.81 -5.74
CA LEU A 102 12.21 17.97 -6.58
C LEU A 102 13.67 17.91 -7.03
N ASN A 103 14.48 17.04 -6.42
CA ASN A 103 15.86 16.85 -6.84
C ASN A 103 15.95 15.70 -7.86
N PRO A 104 16.32 15.98 -9.14
CA PRO A 104 16.31 14.99 -10.22
C PRO A 104 17.53 14.05 -10.22
N PHE A 105 18.52 14.25 -9.32
CA PHE A 105 19.88 13.76 -9.56
C PHE A 105 20.18 12.31 -9.12
N SER A 106 19.43 11.69 -8.20
CA SER A 106 19.58 10.24 -7.99
C SER A 106 18.43 9.65 -7.17
N GLU A 107 18.13 8.39 -7.43
CA GLU A 107 17.20 7.58 -6.63
C GLU A 107 17.70 7.41 -5.20
N ASP A 108 18.99 7.16 -5.02
CA ASP A 108 19.62 7.03 -3.71
C ASP A 108 19.46 8.28 -2.84
N PHE A 109 19.64 9.47 -3.41
CA PHE A 109 19.41 10.72 -2.69
C PHE A 109 17.95 10.85 -2.25
N ARG A 110 17.01 10.52 -3.13
CA ARG A 110 15.57 10.55 -2.81
C ARG A 110 15.26 9.60 -1.67
N GLN A 111 15.75 8.38 -1.72
CA GLN A 111 15.54 7.37 -0.68
C GLN A 111 16.14 7.78 0.67
N GLN A 112 17.34 8.34 0.68
CA GLN A 112 17.98 8.87 1.89
C GLN A 112 17.23 10.07 2.46
N CYS A 113 16.81 11.02 1.61
CA CYS A 113 16.05 12.20 2.01
C CYS A 113 14.69 11.78 2.63
N VAL A 114 13.93 10.93 1.97
CA VAL A 114 12.64 10.44 2.46
C VAL A 114 12.79 9.66 3.76
N SER A 115 13.78 8.79 3.86
CA SER A 115 14.04 8.03 5.08
C SER A 115 14.48 8.91 6.25
N GLY A 116 15.27 9.95 5.99
CA GLY A 116 15.66 10.94 6.99
C GLY A 116 14.46 11.74 7.52
N LEU A 117 13.59 12.21 6.62
CA LEU A 117 12.35 12.90 6.99
C LEU A 117 11.40 11.98 7.78
N ALA A 118 11.25 10.72 7.36
CA ALA A 118 10.43 9.74 8.06
C ALA A 118 10.92 9.51 9.49
N LYS A 119 12.23 9.32 9.68
CA LYS A 119 12.84 9.20 11.01
C LYS A 119 12.56 10.44 11.89
N ALA A 120 12.63 11.63 11.32
CA ALA A 120 12.44 12.86 12.08
C ALA A 120 10.96 13.12 12.46
N GLN A 121 10.02 12.77 11.58
CA GLN A 121 8.60 13.12 11.72
C GLN A 121 7.73 11.98 12.25
N LEU A 122 8.12 10.72 12.03
CA LEU A 122 7.33 9.53 12.30
C LEU A 122 7.99 8.58 13.31
N SER A 123 9.03 9.03 14.03
CA SER A 123 9.77 8.19 14.98
C SER A 123 8.89 7.61 16.11
N SER A 124 7.77 8.27 16.44
CA SER A 124 6.81 7.82 17.45
C SER A 124 5.70 6.92 16.89
N VAL A 125 5.60 6.79 15.54
CA VAL A 125 4.55 6.01 14.88
C VAL A 125 4.96 4.55 14.81
N GLY A 126 4.30 3.69 15.57
CA GLY A 126 4.48 2.22 15.50
C GLY A 126 5.23 1.57 16.66
N GLU A 127 5.66 2.31 17.68
CA GLU A 127 6.17 1.74 18.93
C GLU A 127 5.02 1.46 19.91
N GLY A 128 4.75 0.19 20.16
CA GLY A 128 3.74 -0.25 21.13
C GLY A 128 2.97 -1.48 20.69
N ASP A 129 2.09 -1.94 21.57
CA ASP A 129 1.17 -3.06 21.30
C ASP A 129 0.19 -2.67 20.19
N LYS A 130 0.53 -3.04 18.96
CA LYS A 130 -0.18 -2.63 17.75
C LYS A 130 -1.54 -3.31 17.68
N LYS A 131 -2.60 -2.53 17.84
CA LYS A 131 -4.01 -2.98 17.83
C LYS A 131 -4.81 -2.45 16.63
N SER A 132 -4.17 -1.70 15.75
CA SER A 132 -4.81 -1.10 14.59
C SER A 132 -3.82 -0.93 13.45
N TRP A 133 -4.32 -1.00 12.22
CA TRP A 133 -3.53 -0.87 10.99
C TRP A 133 -4.25 0.01 9.98
N PHE A 134 -3.51 0.79 9.18
CA PHE A 134 -4.03 1.25 7.89
C PHE A 134 -3.57 0.31 6.75
N CYS A 135 -4.13 0.48 5.55
CA CYS A 135 -4.05 -0.54 4.50
C CYS A 135 -2.62 -0.94 4.09
N SER A 136 -1.73 0.01 3.83
CA SER A 136 -0.35 -0.29 3.44
C SER A 136 0.51 -0.78 4.60
N GLU A 137 0.27 -0.28 5.81
CA GLU A 137 0.90 -0.75 7.03
C GLU A 137 0.59 -2.24 7.28
N PHE A 138 -0.69 -2.64 7.13
CA PHE A 138 -1.11 -4.03 7.21
C PHE A 138 -0.37 -4.91 6.20
N VAL A 139 -0.33 -4.49 4.93
CA VAL A 139 0.34 -5.26 3.88
C VAL A 139 1.83 -5.41 4.17
N THR A 140 2.51 -4.31 4.52
CA THR A 140 3.96 -4.32 4.80
C THR A 140 4.28 -5.22 6.00
N ASP A 141 3.49 -5.14 7.09
CA ASP A 141 3.64 -6.00 8.27
C ASP A 141 3.41 -7.47 7.95
N ALA A 142 2.40 -7.80 7.15
CA ALA A 142 2.09 -9.18 6.80
C ALA A 142 3.26 -9.87 6.10
N PHE A 143 3.86 -9.20 5.12
CA PHE A 143 5.03 -9.73 4.42
C PHE A 143 6.27 -9.77 5.30
N ALA A 144 6.52 -8.77 6.13
CA ALA A 144 7.64 -8.76 7.07
C ALA A 144 7.53 -9.89 8.11
N LYS A 145 6.34 -10.16 8.64
CA LYS A 145 6.07 -11.26 9.59
C LYS A 145 6.26 -12.63 8.96
N ALA A 146 6.02 -12.78 7.68
CA ALA A 146 6.27 -14.00 6.92
C ALA A 146 7.74 -14.17 6.49
N GLY A 147 8.65 -13.32 6.98
CA GLY A 147 10.07 -13.39 6.60
C GLY A 147 10.36 -13.00 5.15
N HIS A 148 9.47 -12.25 4.51
CA HIS A 148 9.64 -11.75 3.14
C HIS A 148 9.34 -10.25 3.06
N PRO A 149 10.14 -9.38 3.73
CA PRO A 149 9.87 -7.96 3.82
C PRO A 149 9.89 -7.30 2.43
N LEU A 150 8.90 -6.45 2.16
CA LEU A 150 8.86 -5.65 0.92
C LEU A 150 9.88 -4.51 0.96
N THR A 151 10.17 -4.00 2.15
CA THR A 151 11.17 -2.97 2.45
C THR A 151 11.58 -3.07 3.91
N LEU A 152 12.77 -2.57 4.27
CA LEU A 152 13.24 -2.46 5.66
C LEU A 152 12.75 -1.19 6.36
N ALA A 153 12.08 -0.29 5.66
CA ALA A 153 11.45 0.87 6.27
C ALA A 153 10.29 0.45 7.19
N GLN A 154 10.03 1.24 8.24
CA GLN A 154 8.92 0.96 9.14
C GLN A 154 7.59 0.96 8.38
N SER A 155 6.73 0.00 8.66
CA SER A 155 5.46 -0.20 7.96
C SER A 155 4.54 1.02 8.01
N GLY A 156 4.54 1.76 9.14
CA GLY A 156 3.79 3.00 9.32
C GLY A 156 4.27 4.18 8.44
N TRP A 157 5.42 4.05 7.76
CA TRP A 157 5.93 5.09 6.85
C TRP A 157 5.50 4.87 5.40
N ILE A 158 4.97 3.69 5.08
CA ILE A 158 4.70 3.23 3.71
C ILE A 158 3.26 3.56 3.31
N SER A 159 3.08 4.33 2.24
CA SER A 159 1.78 4.59 1.64
C SER A 159 1.41 3.53 0.59
N PRO A 160 0.13 3.43 0.20
CA PRO A 160 -0.27 2.60 -0.94
C PRO A 160 0.46 2.95 -2.25
N ALA A 161 0.78 4.23 -2.44
CA ALA A 161 1.56 4.70 -3.59
C ALA A 161 2.99 4.19 -3.55
N ASP A 162 3.62 4.15 -2.36
CA ASP A 162 4.98 3.62 -2.23
C ASP A 162 5.04 2.15 -2.64
N LEU A 163 4.09 1.33 -2.17
CA LEU A 163 4.01 -0.07 -2.59
C LEU A 163 3.81 -0.22 -4.11
N MET A 164 3.02 0.65 -4.73
CA MET A 164 2.86 0.65 -6.19
C MET A 164 4.19 0.94 -6.89
N HIS A 165 4.99 1.87 -6.37
CA HIS A 165 6.28 2.27 -6.95
C HIS A 165 7.43 1.30 -6.63
N MET A 166 7.23 0.27 -5.80
CA MET A 166 8.19 -0.83 -5.60
C MET A 166 8.20 -1.85 -6.73
N ARG A 167 7.46 -1.63 -7.82
CA ARG A 167 7.44 -2.52 -8.99
C ARG A 167 8.69 -2.37 -9.85
N ILE A 168 9.02 -3.43 -10.56
CA ILE A 168 10.15 -3.47 -11.52
C ILE A 168 10.00 -2.31 -12.54
N GLY A 169 11.08 -1.58 -12.73
CA GLY A 169 11.16 -0.48 -13.69
C GLY A 169 10.52 0.84 -13.21
N ASP A 170 10.18 0.95 -11.93
CA ASP A 170 9.67 2.19 -11.33
C ASP A 170 10.65 2.76 -10.30
N VAL A 171 10.48 4.03 -9.96
CA VAL A 171 11.34 4.75 -9.01
C VAL A 171 10.66 4.83 -7.65
N SER A 172 11.21 4.12 -6.68
CA SER A 172 10.66 4.01 -5.33
C SER A 172 11.20 5.10 -4.38
N ALA A 173 10.33 5.58 -3.50
CA ALA A 173 10.72 6.51 -2.43
C ALA A 173 11.43 5.81 -1.26
N PHE A 174 11.16 4.52 -1.05
CA PHE A 174 11.86 3.66 -0.10
C PHE A 174 12.52 2.51 -0.85
N LYS A 175 13.71 2.11 -0.42
CA LYS A 175 14.42 0.99 -1.04
C LYS A 175 13.60 -0.29 -0.92
N PRO A 176 13.20 -0.93 -2.04
CA PRO A 176 12.54 -2.22 -1.98
C PRO A 176 13.55 -3.33 -1.69
N GLU A 177 13.21 -4.24 -0.78
CA GLU A 177 13.91 -5.52 -0.62
C GLU A 177 13.43 -6.53 -1.66
N THR A 178 12.16 -6.38 -2.08
CA THR A 178 11.55 -7.20 -3.13
C THR A 178 10.89 -6.29 -4.15
N GLN A 179 11.31 -6.38 -5.42
CA GLN A 179 10.67 -5.67 -6.51
C GLN A 179 9.41 -6.41 -6.96
N LEU A 180 8.29 -5.70 -6.99
CA LEU A 180 6.98 -6.25 -7.34
C LEU A 180 6.83 -6.37 -8.85
N GLN A 181 6.19 -7.45 -9.31
CA GLN A 181 5.85 -7.65 -10.71
C GLN A 181 4.45 -7.13 -10.99
N TYR A 182 4.31 -6.27 -11.99
CA TYR A 182 3.00 -5.88 -12.49
C TYR A 182 2.37 -7.01 -13.30
N VAL A 183 1.19 -7.47 -12.88
CA VAL A 183 0.47 -8.58 -13.55
C VAL A 183 -0.58 -8.07 -14.52
N GLY A 184 -1.32 -7.02 -14.15
CA GLY A 184 -2.37 -6.47 -15.00
C GLY A 184 -3.49 -5.78 -14.22
N HIS A 185 -4.52 -5.35 -14.96
CA HIS A 185 -5.72 -4.74 -14.38
C HIS A 185 -6.86 -5.76 -14.30
N LEU A 186 -7.43 -5.91 -13.10
CA LEU A 186 -8.71 -6.61 -12.91
C LEU A 186 -9.89 -5.68 -13.23
N LYS A 187 -9.73 -4.38 -12.96
CA LYS A 187 -10.72 -3.35 -13.27
C LYS A 187 -10.00 -2.13 -13.82
N PRO A 188 -9.97 -1.94 -15.14
CA PRO A 188 -9.31 -0.81 -15.77
C PRO A 188 -10.06 0.49 -15.44
N GLY A 189 -9.31 1.56 -15.19
CA GLY A 189 -9.85 2.89 -14.99
C GLY A 189 -10.50 3.46 -16.25
N ILE A 190 -11.22 4.57 -16.11
CA ILE A 190 -12.01 5.18 -17.19
C ILE A 190 -11.16 5.55 -18.41
N TYR A 191 -9.92 6.00 -18.23
CA TYR A 191 -9.02 6.35 -19.33
C TYR A 191 -8.60 5.14 -20.16
N ILE A 192 -8.34 3.99 -19.54
CA ILE A 192 -8.01 2.74 -20.24
C ILE A 192 -9.23 2.24 -21.01
N LYS A 193 -10.44 2.36 -20.41
CA LYS A 193 -11.69 2.01 -21.08
C LYS A 193 -11.94 2.89 -22.31
N ALA A 194 -11.74 4.20 -22.18
CA ALA A 194 -11.89 5.16 -23.27
C ALA A 194 -10.84 4.89 -24.37
N GLY A 195 -9.57 4.65 -24.02
CA GLY A 195 -8.51 4.31 -24.98
C GLY A 195 -8.80 3.05 -25.77
N ARG A 196 -9.35 2.00 -25.13
CA ARG A 196 -9.78 0.77 -25.85
C ARG A 196 -10.96 1.02 -26.80
N PHE A 197 -11.90 1.88 -26.40
CA PHE A 197 -13.05 2.24 -27.23
C PHE A 197 -12.64 2.97 -28.52
N VAL A 198 -11.62 3.82 -28.45
CA VAL A 198 -11.08 4.53 -29.61
C VAL A 198 -9.89 3.81 -30.30
N GLY A 199 -9.57 2.58 -29.90
CA GLY A 199 -8.52 1.78 -30.53
C GLY A 199 -7.08 2.24 -30.29
N LEU A 200 -6.85 3.09 -29.29
CA LEU A 200 -5.52 3.64 -28.96
C LEU A 200 -4.68 2.73 -28.04
N THR A 201 -5.29 1.67 -27.48
CA THR A 201 -4.60 0.69 -26.62
C THR A 201 -5.03 -0.73 -27.00
N GLN A 202 -4.06 -1.60 -27.23
CA GLN A 202 -4.26 -3.05 -27.38
C GLN A 202 -4.19 -3.75 -26.02
#